data_46286ee40d60fd2cb36648aaf9976b54
#
_entry.id   46286ee40d60fd2cb36648aaf9976b54
#
_cell.length_a   1.000
_cell.length_b   1.000
_cell.length_c   1.000
_cell.angle_alpha   90.00
_cell.angle_beta   90.00
_cell.angle_gamma   90.00
#
_symmetry.space_group_name_H-M   'P 1'
#
loop_
_entity.id
_entity.type
_entity.pdbx_description
1 polymer ?
#
loop_
_entity_poly.entity_id
_entity_poly.type
_entity_poly.pdbx_seq_one_letter_code
_entity_poly.pdbx_strand_id
1 'polypeptide(L)'
;MIIFSDGIQITTNEQACLLHLVSDAEASIQRGITEKVKSRRDALIEEWRPRLHADSSVTELPADDIALAELILARDDYKTRLQQDAAADPPVPLDQHNIAKFEGTSRAGKTVKRPDRVPGDATVTLFASGITLTDTDANCVLAYVQDLENWVIGALMGQINRGKKKMIAKYHPIIMDDDSVSAMPGTEDGLITMILARSDYVRGG
;
A
#
# COMPACT_ATOMS: atom_id res chain seq x y z
N MET A 1 6.97 -6.46 -15.68
CA MET A 1 5.52 -6.49 -15.33
C MET A 1 5.00 -5.06 -15.14
N ILE A 2 3.82 -4.74 -15.67
CA ILE A 2 3.13 -3.45 -15.44
C ILE A 2 1.89 -3.74 -14.58
N ILE A 3 1.72 -2.98 -13.50
CA ILE A 3 0.52 -3.00 -12.66
C ILE A 3 -0.21 -1.66 -12.84
N PHE A 4 -1.54 -1.67 -12.74
CA PHE A 4 -2.40 -0.52 -13.00
C PHE A 4 -2.20 0.11 -14.38
N SER A 5 -2.31 -0.66 -15.46
CA SER A 5 -2.17 -0.17 -16.84
C SER A 5 -3.03 1.06 -17.15
N ASP A 6 -4.19 1.17 -16.52
CA ASP A 6 -5.15 2.28 -16.65
C ASP A 6 -5.01 3.34 -15.55
N GLY A 7 -3.94 3.24 -14.75
CA GLY A 7 -3.68 4.09 -13.61
C GLY A 7 -4.57 3.81 -12.40
N ILE A 8 -4.35 4.59 -11.35
CA ILE A 8 -5.11 4.53 -10.10
C ILE A 8 -5.97 5.77 -9.99
N GLN A 9 -7.27 5.59 -9.91
CA GLN A 9 -8.17 6.73 -9.74
C GLN A 9 -8.39 7.02 -8.26
N ILE A 10 -8.26 8.29 -7.89
CA ILE A 10 -8.54 8.84 -6.56
C ILE A 10 -9.47 10.04 -6.68
N THR A 11 -10.11 10.44 -5.58
CA THR A 11 -10.93 11.67 -5.57
C THR A 11 -10.04 12.92 -5.52
N THR A 12 -10.61 14.07 -5.89
CA THR A 12 -9.91 15.36 -5.78
C THR A 12 -9.49 15.67 -4.34
N ASN A 13 -10.33 15.31 -3.35
CA ASN A 13 -10.00 15.47 -1.94
C ASN A 13 -8.82 14.58 -1.51
N GLU A 14 -8.80 13.33 -1.96
CA GLU A 14 -7.69 12.40 -1.73
C GLU A 14 -6.38 12.91 -2.33
N GLN A 15 -6.44 13.43 -3.57
CA GLN A 15 -5.29 14.07 -4.19
C GLN A 15 -4.80 15.27 -3.38
N ALA A 16 -5.71 16.14 -2.93
CA ALA A 16 -5.35 17.29 -2.11
C ALA A 16 -4.67 16.87 -0.80
N CYS A 17 -5.14 15.78 -0.16
CA CYS A 17 -4.52 15.22 1.03
C CYS A 17 -3.10 14.70 0.76
N LEU A 18 -2.85 14.06 -0.39
CA LEU A 18 -1.49 13.66 -0.79
C LEU A 18 -0.59 14.88 -0.99
N LEU A 19 -1.08 15.86 -1.75
CA LEU A 19 -0.34 17.07 -2.09
C LEU A 19 -0.14 18.01 -0.88
N HIS A 20 -0.86 17.78 0.22
CA HIS A 20 -0.58 18.42 1.50
C HIS A 20 0.67 17.84 2.19
N LEU A 21 1.08 16.62 1.85
CA LEU A 21 2.28 15.99 2.40
C LEU A 21 3.51 16.19 1.52
N VAL A 22 3.33 16.22 0.20
CA VAL A 22 4.39 16.15 -0.80
C VAL A 22 4.06 17.04 -1.98
N SER A 23 5.07 17.59 -2.63
CA SER A 23 4.90 18.43 -3.83
C SER A 23 4.49 17.61 -5.05
N ASP A 24 4.99 16.37 -5.17
CA ASP A 24 4.71 15.44 -6.25
C ASP A 24 4.27 14.09 -5.65
N ALA A 25 2.98 13.77 -5.82
CA ALA A 25 2.38 12.57 -5.27
C ALA A 25 2.91 11.30 -5.95
N GLU A 26 3.00 11.29 -7.29
CA GLU A 26 3.44 10.12 -8.04
C GLU A 26 4.91 9.80 -7.74
N ALA A 27 5.79 10.80 -7.81
CA ALA A 27 7.21 10.60 -7.51
C ALA A 27 7.44 10.12 -6.06
N SER A 28 6.66 10.64 -5.10
CA SER A 28 6.75 10.22 -3.70
C SER A 28 6.29 8.78 -3.49
N ILE A 29 5.19 8.39 -4.13
CA ILE A 29 4.64 7.03 -4.06
C ILE A 29 5.59 6.06 -4.77
N GLN A 30 6.08 6.42 -5.96
CA GLN A 30 7.03 5.59 -6.71
C GLN A 30 8.31 5.32 -5.90
N ARG A 31 8.86 6.35 -5.24
CA ARG A 31 10.00 6.20 -4.34
C ARG A 31 9.68 5.23 -3.20
N GLY A 32 8.54 5.41 -2.54
CA GLY A 32 8.11 4.54 -1.46
C GLY A 32 7.90 3.09 -1.89
N ILE A 33 7.41 2.85 -3.12
CA ILE A 33 7.30 1.51 -3.70
C ILE A 33 8.70 0.93 -3.91
N THR A 34 9.61 1.67 -4.54
CA THR A 34 11.00 1.23 -4.81
C THR A 34 11.73 0.86 -3.51
N GLU A 35 11.63 1.68 -2.47
CA GLU A 35 12.24 1.41 -1.16
C GLU A 35 11.66 0.15 -0.51
N LYS A 36 10.35 -0.04 -0.60
CA LYS A 36 9.68 -1.23 -0.04
C LYS A 36 10.00 -2.49 -0.83
N VAL A 37 10.09 -2.41 -2.17
CA VAL A 37 10.52 -3.52 -3.03
C VAL A 37 11.94 -3.94 -2.65
N LYS A 38 12.87 -2.97 -2.53
CA LYS A 38 14.23 -3.25 -2.06
C LYS A 38 14.23 -3.95 -0.70
N SER A 39 13.50 -3.41 0.27
CA SER A 39 13.39 -4.01 1.62
C SER A 39 12.83 -5.44 1.59
N ARG A 40 11.89 -5.75 0.68
CA ARG A 40 11.35 -7.11 0.53
C ARG A 40 12.36 -8.06 -0.11
N ARG A 41 13.11 -7.59 -1.10
CA ARG A 41 14.21 -8.36 -1.70
C ARG A 41 15.28 -8.67 -0.67
N ASP A 42 15.72 -7.66 0.10
CA ASP A 42 16.73 -7.84 1.14
C ASP A 42 16.25 -8.86 2.20
N ALA A 43 15.00 -8.77 2.63
CA ALA A 43 14.41 -9.71 3.57
C ALA A 43 14.35 -11.15 3.01
N LEU A 44 13.99 -11.32 1.74
CA LEU A 44 13.99 -12.62 1.07
C LEU A 44 15.39 -13.22 1.04
N ILE A 45 16.39 -12.43 0.67
CA ILE A 45 17.80 -12.85 0.63
C ILE A 45 18.26 -13.30 2.02
N GLU A 46 18.01 -12.51 3.06
CA GLU A 46 18.40 -12.84 4.43
C GLU A 46 17.70 -14.12 4.94
N GLU A 47 16.43 -14.33 4.61
CA GLU A 47 15.71 -15.55 4.96
C GLU A 47 16.29 -16.80 4.28
N TRP A 48 16.71 -16.66 3.01
CA TRP A 48 17.18 -17.79 2.21
C TRP A 48 18.69 -18.04 2.29
N ARG A 49 19.48 -17.04 2.68
CA ARG A 49 20.95 -17.15 2.77
C ARG A 49 21.43 -18.40 3.55
N PRO A 50 20.90 -18.73 4.74
CA PRO A 50 21.31 -19.95 5.45
C PRO A 50 21.00 -21.24 4.68
N ARG A 51 19.87 -21.29 3.95
CA ARG A 51 19.48 -22.45 3.15
C ARG A 51 20.39 -22.62 1.94
N LEU A 52 20.76 -21.52 1.27
CA LEU A 52 21.69 -21.54 0.16
C LEU A 52 23.10 -22.01 0.57
N HIS A 53 23.58 -21.58 1.74
CA HIS A 53 24.86 -22.04 2.27
C HIS A 53 24.86 -23.53 2.67
N ALA A 54 23.72 -24.05 3.08
CA ALA A 54 23.59 -25.46 3.44
C ALA A 54 23.39 -26.39 2.22
N ASP A 55 23.10 -25.82 1.06
CA ASP A 55 22.82 -26.57 -0.16
C ASP A 55 24.12 -26.88 -0.91
N SER A 56 24.52 -28.13 -0.93
CA SER A 56 25.75 -28.60 -1.59
C SER A 56 25.71 -28.43 -3.13
N SER A 57 24.56 -28.21 -3.74
CA SER A 57 24.42 -27.94 -5.16
C SER A 57 24.79 -26.50 -5.53
N VAL A 58 24.76 -25.59 -4.57
CA VAL A 58 25.13 -24.17 -4.74
C VAL A 58 26.63 -24.02 -4.48
N THR A 59 27.43 -23.99 -5.53
CA THR A 59 28.88 -23.90 -5.43
C THR A 59 29.38 -22.47 -5.22
N GLU A 60 28.65 -21.48 -5.71
CA GLU A 60 28.99 -20.06 -5.61
C GLU A 60 27.71 -19.22 -5.46
N LEU A 61 27.74 -18.27 -4.53
CA LEU A 61 26.64 -17.32 -4.34
C LEU A 61 26.93 -16.04 -5.11
N PRO A 62 25.98 -15.53 -5.90
CA PRO A 62 26.11 -14.22 -6.52
C PRO A 62 26.39 -13.13 -5.50
N ALA A 63 27.30 -12.21 -5.83
CA ALA A 63 27.59 -11.04 -5.00
C ALA A 63 26.52 -9.93 -5.17
N ASP A 64 25.80 -9.95 -6.28
CA ASP A 64 24.75 -9.00 -6.60
C ASP A 64 23.40 -9.47 -6.04
N ASP A 65 22.70 -8.58 -5.32
CA ASP A 65 21.43 -8.89 -4.66
C ASP A 65 20.30 -9.25 -5.64
N ILE A 66 20.34 -8.72 -6.87
CA ILE A 66 19.33 -9.06 -7.89
C ILE A 66 19.58 -10.49 -8.38
N ALA A 67 20.82 -10.82 -8.74
CA ALA A 67 21.18 -12.17 -9.18
C ALA A 67 20.95 -13.20 -8.06
N LEU A 68 21.19 -12.83 -6.81
CA LEU A 68 20.92 -13.69 -5.65
C LEU A 68 19.40 -13.92 -5.45
N ALA A 69 18.60 -12.88 -5.62
CA ALA A 69 17.14 -13.01 -5.59
C ALA A 69 16.65 -13.90 -6.73
N GLU A 70 17.17 -13.75 -7.95
CA GLU A 70 16.83 -14.61 -9.10
C GLU A 70 17.17 -16.07 -8.84
N LEU A 71 18.34 -16.35 -8.23
CA LEU A 71 18.71 -17.70 -7.82
C LEU A 71 17.69 -18.30 -6.84
N ILE A 72 17.22 -17.52 -5.85
CA ILE A 72 16.21 -17.95 -4.90
C ILE A 72 14.88 -18.23 -5.60
N LEU A 73 14.44 -17.30 -6.46
CA LEU A 73 13.16 -17.40 -7.16
C LEU A 73 13.10 -18.56 -8.16
N ALA A 74 14.25 -18.99 -8.68
CA ALA A 74 14.35 -20.12 -9.62
C ALA A 74 14.33 -21.51 -8.92
N ARG A 75 14.34 -21.56 -7.60
CA ARG A 75 14.38 -22.82 -6.85
C ARG A 75 13.02 -23.50 -6.82
N ASP A 76 13.00 -24.81 -6.88
CA ASP A 76 11.79 -25.65 -6.83
C ASP A 76 11.09 -25.58 -5.46
N ASP A 77 11.84 -25.31 -4.38
CA ASP A 77 11.32 -25.18 -3.02
C ASP A 77 10.87 -23.76 -2.67
N TYR A 78 11.09 -22.78 -3.56
CA TYR A 78 10.54 -21.44 -3.41
C TYR A 78 9.02 -21.43 -3.63
N LYS A 79 8.30 -20.69 -2.78
CA LYS A 79 6.85 -20.50 -2.89
C LYS A 79 6.48 -19.04 -2.63
N THR A 80 5.60 -18.51 -3.47
CA THR A 80 4.97 -17.21 -3.20
C THR A 80 4.05 -17.28 -1.98
N ARG A 81 3.71 -16.15 -1.41
CA ARG A 81 2.79 -16.09 -0.26
C ARG A 81 1.46 -16.79 -0.55
N LEU A 82 0.90 -16.59 -1.73
CA LEU A 82 -0.33 -17.26 -2.16
C LEU A 82 -0.18 -18.79 -2.15
N GLN A 83 0.94 -19.30 -2.66
CA GLN A 83 1.23 -20.74 -2.68
C GLN A 83 1.49 -21.30 -1.27
N GLN A 84 2.12 -20.51 -0.40
CA GLN A 84 2.33 -20.88 1.02
C GLN A 84 0.99 -20.98 1.75
N ASP A 85 0.11 -20.01 1.57
CA ASP A 85 -1.21 -19.98 2.20
C ASP A 85 -2.12 -21.09 1.66
N ALA A 86 -2.01 -21.44 0.36
CA ALA A 86 -2.73 -22.55 -0.25
C ALA A 86 -2.23 -23.94 0.19
N ALA A 87 -0.93 -24.03 0.55
CA ALA A 87 -0.31 -25.27 1.06
C ALA A 87 -0.45 -25.44 2.57
N ALA A 88 -0.81 -24.39 3.29
CA ALA A 88 -1.18 -24.49 4.69
C ALA A 88 -2.45 -25.34 4.80
N ASP A 89 -2.46 -26.29 5.74
CA ASP A 89 -3.66 -27.10 6.01
C ASP A 89 -4.87 -26.15 6.16
N PRO A 90 -6.01 -26.46 5.51
CA PRO A 90 -7.19 -25.64 5.68
C PRO A 90 -7.46 -25.54 7.18
N PRO A 91 -7.76 -24.34 7.68
CA PRO A 91 -7.99 -24.15 9.11
C PRO A 91 -9.05 -25.16 9.52
N VAL A 92 -8.74 -25.98 10.55
CA VAL A 92 -9.71 -26.92 11.13
C VAL A 92 -11.01 -26.17 11.27
N PRO A 93 -12.16 -26.67 10.74
CA PRO A 93 -13.43 -25.97 10.85
C PRO A 93 -13.64 -25.62 12.30
N LEU A 94 -13.51 -24.36 12.66
CA LEU A 94 -13.81 -23.86 13.99
C LEU A 94 -15.29 -24.13 14.23
N ASP A 95 -15.58 -24.87 15.27
CA ASP A 95 -16.94 -25.08 15.76
C ASP A 95 -17.70 -23.76 15.64
N GLN A 96 -18.91 -23.79 15.07
CA GLN A 96 -19.69 -22.58 14.76
C GLN A 96 -19.84 -21.61 15.95
N HIS A 97 -19.65 -22.10 17.17
CA HIS A 97 -19.65 -21.30 18.41
C HIS A 97 -18.43 -20.37 18.55
N ASN A 98 -17.35 -20.58 17.82
CA ASN A 98 -16.13 -19.76 17.90
C ASN A 98 -15.97 -18.77 16.75
N ILE A 99 -16.82 -18.83 15.72
CA ILE A 99 -16.73 -17.96 14.54
C ILE A 99 -16.89 -16.48 14.93
N ALA A 100 -17.81 -16.16 15.83
CA ALA A 100 -18.06 -14.78 16.28
C ALA A 100 -16.88 -14.13 17.02
N LYS A 101 -15.93 -14.92 17.55
CA LYS A 101 -14.74 -14.40 18.25
C LYS A 101 -13.55 -14.13 17.33
N PHE A 102 -13.54 -14.67 16.11
CA PHE A 102 -12.42 -14.58 15.17
C PHE A 102 -12.66 -13.72 13.93
N GLU A 103 -13.81 -13.09 13.77
CA GLU A 103 -14.07 -12.16 12.67
C GLU A 103 -13.12 -10.94 12.61
N GLY A 104 -12.22 -10.79 13.57
CA GLY A 104 -11.23 -9.70 13.65
C GLY A 104 -9.80 -10.05 13.25
N THR A 105 -9.43 -11.33 13.02
CA THR A 105 -8.03 -11.74 12.85
C THR A 105 -7.80 -12.74 11.72
N SER A 106 -8.45 -12.57 10.58
CA SER A 106 -8.02 -13.25 9.38
C SER A 106 -6.62 -12.75 8.99
N ARG A 107 -5.59 -13.60 9.09
CA ARG A 107 -4.27 -13.40 8.49
C ARG A 107 -4.32 -13.45 6.94
N ALA A 108 -5.42 -13.88 6.36
CA ALA A 108 -5.73 -13.68 4.96
C ALA A 108 -5.79 -12.19 4.69
N GLY A 109 -4.95 -11.71 3.78
CA GLY A 109 -4.69 -10.31 3.54
C GLY A 109 -5.97 -9.48 3.59
N LYS A 110 -6.00 -8.49 4.48
CA LYS A 110 -7.10 -7.52 4.50
C LYS A 110 -7.19 -6.93 3.10
N THR A 111 -8.23 -7.29 2.37
CA THR A 111 -8.60 -6.55 1.17
C THR A 111 -8.79 -5.11 1.62
N VAL A 112 -7.91 -4.22 1.17
CA VAL A 112 -8.08 -2.79 1.46
C VAL A 112 -9.32 -2.39 0.70
N LYS A 113 -10.46 -2.30 1.39
CA LYS A 113 -11.67 -1.73 0.79
C LYS A 113 -11.35 -0.29 0.45
N ARG A 114 -11.39 0.02 -0.84
CA ARG A 114 -11.57 1.42 -1.24
C ARG A 114 -12.85 1.90 -0.56
N PRO A 115 -12.87 3.08 0.07
CA PRO A 115 -14.12 3.67 0.51
C PRO A 115 -15.09 3.69 -0.68
N ASP A 116 -16.34 3.33 -0.43
CA ASP A 116 -17.36 3.34 -1.47
C ASP A 116 -17.41 4.76 -2.04
N ARG A 117 -17.20 4.88 -3.35
CA ARG A 117 -17.25 6.16 -4.03
C ARG A 117 -18.65 6.70 -3.99
N VAL A 118 -18.79 7.94 -3.61
CA VAL A 118 -20.04 8.69 -3.81
C VAL A 118 -20.15 8.97 -5.32
N PRO A 119 -21.23 8.54 -5.99
CA PRO A 119 -21.43 8.84 -7.40
C PRO A 119 -21.43 10.35 -7.62
N GLY A 120 -20.54 10.84 -8.51
CA GLY A 120 -20.43 12.27 -8.82
C GLY A 120 -19.17 12.97 -8.29
N ASP A 121 -18.35 12.31 -7.47
CA ASP A 121 -17.06 12.88 -7.05
C ASP A 121 -16.12 13.05 -8.26
N ALA A 122 -15.53 14.24 -8.38
CA ALA A 122 -14.48 14.48 -9.35
C ALA A 122 -13.27 13.59 -9.05
N THR A 123 -12.74 12.91 -10.06
CA THR A 123 -11.62 11.97 -9.94
C THR A 123 -10.40 12.41 -10.68
N VAL A 124 -9.24 12.00 -10.18
CA VAL A 124 -7.94 12.21 -10.79
C VAL A 124 -7.27 10.85 -10.96
N THR A 125 -6.63 10.63 -12.09
CA THR A 125 -5.87 9.41 -12.35
C THR A 125 -4.40 9.64 -12.00
N LEU A 126 -3.87 8.84 -11.08
CA LEU A 126 -2.44 8.73 -10.80
C LEU A 126 -1.86 7.58 -11.62
N PHE A 127 -0.60 7.68 -12.00
CA PHE A 127 0.11 6.64 -12.75
C PHE A 127 -0.65 6.22 -14.02
N ALA A 128 -1.06 7.18 -14.85
CA ALA A 128 -1.82 6.91 -16.07
C ALA A 128 -1.11 5.92 -17.03
N SER A 129 0.22 5.81 -16.96
CA SER A 129 1.03 4.83 -17.71
C SER A 129 1.30 3.54 -16.93
N GLY A 130 0.66 3.36 -15.79
CA GLY A 130 0.89 2.22 -14.87
C GLY A 130 2.18 2.37 -14.04
N ILE A 131 2.39 1.38 -13.19
CA ILE A 131 3.60 1.24 -12.36
C ILE A 131 4.38 0.05 -12.89
N THR A 132 5.63 0.27 -13.29
CA THR A 132 6.50 -0.79 -13.82
C THR A 132 7.39 -1.36 -12.71
N LEU A 133 7.36 -2.67 -12.55
CA LEU A 133 8.29 -3.44 -11.73
C LEU A 133 9.02 -4.46 -12.60
N THR A 134 10.26 -4.79 -12.27
CA THR A 134 10.90 -5.98 -12.86
C THR A 134 10.18 -7.24 -12.38
N ASP A 135 10.29 -8.33 -13.11
CA ASP A 135 9.66 -9.59 -12.69
C ASP A 135 10.31 -10.11 -11.41
N THR A 136 11.62 -9.93 -11.25
CA THR A 136 12.36 -10.25 -10.02
C THR A 136 11.80 -9.48 -8.82
N ASP A 137 11.65 -8.16 -8.94
CA ASP A 137 11.13 -7.31 -7.87
C ASP A 137 9.68 -7.65 -7.51
N ALA A 138 8.83 -7.87 -8.51
CA ALA A 138 7.45 -8.29 -8.33
C ALA A 138 7.37 -9.61 -7.53
N ASN A 139 8.17 -10.61 -7.92
CA ASN A 139 8.22 -11.90 -7.24
C ASN A 139 8.79 -11.83 -5.83
N CYS A 140 9.77 -10.95 -5.57
CA CYS A 140 10.26 -10.68 -4.20
C CYS A 140 9.16 -10.11 -3.29
N VAL A 141 8.28 -9.26 -3.83
CA VAL A 141 7.12 -8.75 -3.06
C VAL A 141 6.08 -9.85 -2.85
N LEU A 142 5.81 -10.67 -3.90
CA LEU A 142 4.86 -11.79 -3.82
C LEU A 142 5.28 -12.92 -2.87
N ALA A 143 6.54 -12.95 -2.42
CA ALA A 143 6.97 -13.81 -1.30
C ALA A 143 6.25 -13.48 0.01
N TYR A 144 5.80 -12.23 0.18
CA TYR A 144 5.23 -11.70 1.42
C TYR A 144 3.78 -11.23 1.31
N VAL A 145 3.29 -10.97 0.10
CA VAL A 145 1.92 -10.51 -0.17
C VAL A 145 1.25 -11.39 -1.21
N GLN A 146 -0.06 -11.48 -1.15
CA GLN A 146 -0.84 -12.29 -2.10
C GLN A 146 -1.08 -11.54 -3.41
N ASP A 147 -1.16 -10.21 -3.39
CA ASP A 147 -1.59 -9.36 -4.49
C ASP A 147 -0.82 -8.04 -4.49
N LEU A 148 -0.14 -7.74 -5.60
CA LEU A 148 0.67 -6.53 -5.77
C LEU A 148 -0.19 -5.27 -5.86
N GLU A 149 -1.32 -5.32 -6.54
CA GLU A 149 -2.19 -4.17 -6.71
C GLU A 149 -2.79 -3.75 -5.37
N ASN A 150 -3.31 -4.69 -4.61
CA ASN A 150 -3.81 -4.41 -3.25
C ASN A 150 -2.73 -3.89 -2.32
N TRP A 151 -1.49 -4.37 -2.47
CA TRP A 151 -0.36 -3.88 -1.68
C TRP A 151 -0.04 -2.40 -2.00
N VAL A 152 -0.02 -2.02 -3.29
CA VAL A 152 0.20 -0.63 -3.71
C VAL A 152 -0.96 0.26 -3.29
N ILE A 153 -2.21 -0.18 -3.50
CA ILE A 153 -3.40 0.56 -3.05
C ILE A 153 -3.34 0.79 -1.53
N GLY A 154 -2.97 -0.24 -0.75
CA GLY A 154 -2.81 -0.11 0.69
C GLY A 154 -1.78 0.95 1.10
N ALA A 155 -0.64 1.01 0.38
CA ALA A 155 0.38 2.03 0.60
C ALA A 155 -0.12 3.44 0.25
N LEU A 156 -0.81 3.59 -0.88
CA LEU A 156 -1.42 4.84 -1.34
C LEU A 156 -2.46 5.35 -0.34
N MET A 157 -3.41 4.49 0.06
CA MET A 157 -4.45 4.85 1.04
C MET A 157 -3.84 5.22 2.40
N GLY A 158 -2.74 4.57 2.78
CA GLY A 158 -1.99 4.93 3.97
C GLY A 158 -1.43 6.36 3.92
N GLN A 159 -0.92 6.79 2.77
CA GLN A 159 -0.43 8.17 2.56
C GLN A 159 -1.60 9.18 2.53
N ILE A 160 -2.69 8.87 1.83
CA ILE A 160 -3.90 9.69 1.78
C ILE A 160 -4.42 9.93 3.22
N ASN A 161 -4.58 8.87 4.00
CA ASN A 161 -5.07 8.97 5.38
C ASN A 161 -4.11 9.77 6.28
N ARG A 162 -2.80 9.66 6.07
CA ARG A 162 -1.82 10.50 6.77
C ARG A 162 -1.98 11.97 6.41
N GLY A 163 -2.16 12.28 5.13
CA GLY A 163 -2.39 13.63 4.65
C GLY A 163 -3.70 14.22 5.20
N LYS A 164 -4.79 13.42 5.15
CA LYS A 164 -6.08 13.78 5.73
C LYS A 164 -5.93 14.16 7.21
N LYS A 165 -5.30 13.30 8.01
CA LYS A 165 -5.09 13.56 9.44
C LYS A 165 -4.26 14.81 9.70
N LYS A 166 -3.18 15.04 8.95
CA LYS A 166 -2.34 16.25 9.10
C LYS A 166 -3.10 17.50 8.71
N MET A 167 -3.85 17.46 7.60
CA MET A 167 -4.67 18.59 7.14
C MET A 167 -5.73 18.95 8.18
N ILE A 168 -6.47 17.97 8.67
CA ILE A 168 -7.48 18.17 9.72
C ILE A 168 -6.84 18.70 11.00
N ALA A 169 -5.76 18.10 11.47
CA ALA A 169 -5.09 18.53 12.70
C ALA A 169 -4.61 20.00 12.63
N LYS A 170 -4.17 20.46 11.45
CA LYS A 170 -3.72 21.82 11.22
C LYS A 170 -4.87 22.84 11.18
N TYR A 171 -5.94 22.50 10.45
CA TYR A 171 -6.99 23.49 10.13
C TYR A 171 -8.23 23.38 11.02
N HIS A 172 -8.49 22.25 11.68
CA HIS A 172 -9.64 22.10 12.56
C HIS A 172 -9.68 23.15 13.68
N PRO A 173 -8.59 23.45 14.42
CA PRO A 173 -8.60 24.52 15.41
C PRO A 173 -8.93 25.91 14.80
N ILE A 174 -8.37 26.21 13.61
CA ILE A 174 -8.59 27.47 12.91
C ILE A 174 -10.06 27.64 12.53
N ILE A 175 -10.71 26.54 12.08
CA ILE A 175 -12.13 26.55 11.71
C ILE A 175 -13.00 26.71 12.95
N MET A 176 -12.64 26.09 14.08
CA MET A 176 -13.39 26.22 15.34
C MET A 176 -13.34 27.65 15.92
N ASP A 177 -12.27 28.40 15.66
CA ASP A 177 -12.10 29.79 16.11
C ASP A 177 -12.65 30.81 15.09
N ASP A 178 -13.23 30.34 13.96
CA ASP A 178 -13.73 31.19 12.88
C ASP A 178 -15.23 31.44 13.05
N ASP A 179 -15.60 32.64 13.52
CA ASP A 179 -16.99 33.06 13.77
C ASP A 179 -17.88 33.01 12.50
N SER A 180 -17.29 32.97 11.30
CA SER A 180 -18.01 32.86 10.04
C SER A 180 -18.54 31.45 9.78
N VAL A 181 -18.02 30.43 10.48
CA VAL A 181 -18.40 29.03 10.31
C VAL A 181 -19.59 28.70 11.24
N SER A 182 -20.78 28.65 10.68
CA SER A 182 -22.01 28.36 11.42
C SER A 182 -22.25 26.90 11.75
N ALA A 183 -21.63 25.97 10.98
CA ALA A 183 -21.77 24.53 11.18
C ALA A 183 -20.56 23.76 10.67
N MET A 184 -20.14 22.75 11.43
CA MET A 184 -19.06 21.82 11.03
C MET A 184 -19.64 20.66 10.22
N PRO A 185 -18.99 20.23 9.13
CA PRO A 185 -19.36 19.02 8.42
C PRO A 185 -19.28 17.77 9.31
N GLY A 186 -20.28 16.89 9.21
CA GLY A 186 -20.34 15.65 9.96
C GLY A 186 -19.39 14.54 9.45
N THR A 187 -18.69 14.77 8.34
CA THR A 187 -17.78 13.80 7.72
C THR A 187 -16.38 14.39 7.54
N GLU A 188 -15.36 13.54 7.58
CA GLU A 188 -13.97 13.94 7.29
C GLU A 188 -13.84 14.55 5.88
N ASP A 189 -14.50 13.98 4.87
CA ASP A 189 -14.42 14.47 3.50
C ASP A 189 -15.10 15.84 3.34
N GLY A 190 -16.21 16.06 4.03
CA GLY A 190 -16.85 17.39 4.12
C GLY A 190 -15.93 18.42 4.79
N LEU A 191 -15.21 18.01 5.84
CA LEU A 191 -14.24 18.89 6.51
C LEU A 191 -13.05 19.20 5.59
N ILE A 192 -12.53 18.22 4.84
CA ILE A 192 -11.48 18.44 3.84
C ILE A 192 -11.97 19.43 2.76
N THR A 193 -13.19 19.25 2.25
CA THR A 193 -13.76 20.18 1.26
C THR A 193 -13.85 21.60 1.83
N MET A 194 -14.28 21.76 3.08
CA MET A 194 -14.33 23.05 3.75
C MET A 194 -12.93 23.67 3.91
N ILE A 195 -11.91 22.88 4.29
CA ILE A 195 -10.51 23.32 4.40
C ILE A 195 -9.99 23.81 3.05
N LEU A 196 -10.25 23.06 1.98
CA LEU A 196 -9.80 23.41 0.62
C LEU A 196 -10.45 24.68 0.06
N ALA A 197 -11.65 25.02 0.53
CA ALA A 197 -12.35 26.24 0.12
C ALA A 197 -11.87 27.51 0.84
N ARG A 198 -11.04 27.38 1.89
CA ARG A 198 -10.53 28.51 2.66
C ARG A 198 -9.47 29.30 1.89
N SER A 199 -9.52 30.62 2.00
CA SER A 199 -8.54 31.52 1.38
C SER A 199 -7.14 31.43 2.03
N ASP A 200 -7.05 30.96 3.29
CA ASP A 200 -5.81 30.75 4.02
C ASP A 200 -5.26 29.32 3.91
N TYR A 201 -5.91 28.46 3.11
CA TYR A 201 -5.37 27.14 2.85
C TYR A 201 -4.06 27.22 2.06
N VAL A 202 -3.00 26.65 2.65
CA VAL A 202 -1.70 26.55 1.99
C VAL A 202 -1.44 25.06 1.72
N ARG A 203 -1.25 24.75 0.44
CA ARG A 203 -0.81 23.44 -0.01
C ARG A 203 0.53 23.14 0.66
N GLY A 204 0.60 22.02 1.33
CA GLY A 204 1.66 21.71 2.25
C GLY A 204 3.07 21.86 1.71
N GLY A 205 3.97 22.23 2.58
CA GLY A 205 5.40 22.20 2.47
C GLY A 205 5.96 21.23 3.50
#